data_8ac43fe41afbc8c39a2a757ab54c6513
#
_entry.id   8ac43fe41afbc8c39a2a757ab54c6513
#
_cell.length_a   1.000
_cell.length_b   1.000
_cell.length_c   1.000
_cell.angle_alpha   90.00
_cell.angle_beta   90.00
_cell.angle_gamma   90.00
#
_symmetry.space_group_name_H-M   'P 1'
#
loop_
_entity.id
_entity.type
_entity.pdbx_description
1 polymer ?
#
loop_
_entity_poly.entity_id
_entity_poly.type
_entity_poly.pdbx_seq_one_letter_code
_entity_poly.pdbx_strand_id
1 'polypeptide(L)'
;MVTAPDSAASVRAGPGRRADASWQAGGWLRGARRCESPNRNARPTQTPIDLVVIHSISLPPGCFGGDAIERLFTNRLDCDAHPYYARLRGLDVSSHFVLRRDGALVQFVGCDDRAWHAGVSSWRGRESCNDFSIGVE
;
A
#
# COMPACT_ATOMS: atom_id res chain seq x y z
N MET A 1 -21.18 -13.28 -22.01
CA MET A 1 -20.10 -12.81 -22.88
C MET A 1 -20.22 -11.29 -22.92
N VAL A 2 -19.49 -10.59 -22.06
CA VAL A 2 -19.53 -9.12 -21.96
C VAL A 2 -18.13 -8.63 -22.37
N THR A 3 -18.05 -8.01 -23.53
CA THR A 3 -16.83 -7.38 -24.03
C THR A 3 -16.66 -6.02 -23.38
N ALA A 4 -15.55 -5.82 -22.67
CA ALA A 4 -15.14 -4.52 -22.15
C ALA A 4 -14.62 -3.63 -23.31
N PRO A 5 -14.94 -2.31 -23.30
CA PRO A 5 -14.38 -1.40 -24.28
C PRO A 5 -12.93 -1.05 -23.94
N ASP A 6 -12.08 -1.18 -24.94
CA ASP A 6 -10.71 -0.71 -24.95
C ASP A 6 -10.73 0.83 -25.06
N SER A 7 -10.44 1.52 -23.98
CA SER A 7 -10.27 2.98 -23.99
C SER A 7 -9.02 3.34 -23.17
N ALA A 8 -7.88 3.29 -23.84
CA ALA A 8 -6.66 3.87 -23.33
C ALA A 8 -6.74 5.41 -23.41
N ALA A 9 -7.25 6.04 -22.37
CA ALA A 9 -7.16 7.48 -22.22
C ALA A 9 -5.72 7.84 -21.80
N SER A 10 -4.94 8.33 -22.74
CA SER A 10 -3.64 8.95 -22.48
C SER A 10 -3.84 10.24 -21.70
N VAL A 11 -3.66 10.19 -20.40
CA VAL A 11 -3.59 11.39 -19.54
C VAL A 11 -2.22 12.02 -19.77
N ARG A 12 -2.17 13.10 -20.54
CA ARG A 12 -0.98 13.97 -20.64
C ARG A 12 -0.83 14.71 -19.31
N ALA A 13 0.18 14.34 -18.54
CA ALA A 13 0.59 15.12 -17.39
C ALA A 13 1.13 16.48 -17.86
N GLY A 14 0.51 17.56 -17.40
CA GLY A 14 1.01 18.92 -17.59
C GLY A 14 2.36 19.12 -16.86
N PRO A 15 3.11 20.20 -17.15
CA PRO A 15 4.41 20.46 -16.53
C PRO A 15 4.23 20.93 -15.07
N GLY A 16 3.83 20.00 -14.20
CA GLY A 16 3.96 20.16 -12.75
C GLY A 16 5.41 19.93 -12.38
N ARG A 17 5.97 20.77 -11.51
CA ARG A 17 7.30 20.59 -10.91
C ARG A 17 7.48 19.12 -10.55
N ARG A 18 8.42 18.45 -11.20
CA ARG A 18 8.91 17.16 -10.74
C ARG A 18 9.54 17.45 -9.37
N ALA A 19 8.84 17.13 -8.30
CA ALA A 19 9.52 16.92 -7.03
C ALA A 19 10.60 15.89 -7.34
N ASP A 20 11.87 16.18 -7.04
CA ASP A 20 12.94 15.20 -7.13
C ASP A 20 12.56 14.06 -6.16
N ALA A 21 11.81 13.10 -6.68
CA ALA A 21 11.48 11.88 -5.97
C ALA A 21 12.76 11.06 -5.90
N SER A 22 13.60 11.38 -4.92
CA SER A 22 14.84 10.66 -4.69
C SER A 22 14.57 9.48 -3.78
N TRP A 23 15.03 8.31 -4.20
CA TRP A 23 14.96 7.09 -3.43
C TRP A 23 16.17 6.97 -2.51
N GLN A 24 15.92 6.47 -1.31
CA GLN A 24 16.92 6.09 -0.34
C GLN A 24 17.12 4.57 -0.36
N ALA A 25 18.20 4.09 0.25
CA ALA A 25 18.47 2.67 0.39
C ALA A 25 17.26 1.93 1.00
N GLY A 26 16.98 0.72 0.53
CA GLY A 26 15.83 -0.07 0.94
C GLY A 26 14.51 0.34 0.28
N GLY A 27 14.55 1.20 -0.75
CA GLY A 27 13.35 1.62 -1.47
C GLY A 27 12.48 2.61 -0.67
N TRP A 28 13.08 3.46 0.15
CA TRP A 28 12.38 4.51 0.88
C TRP A 28 12.32 5.79 0.07
N LEU A 29 11.14 6.39 -0.04
CA LEU A 29 10.92 7.62 -0.80
C LEU A 29 11.22 8.85 0.07
N ARG A 30 12.16 9.69 -0.36
CA ARG A 30 12.39 10.99 0.26
C ARG A 30 11.14 11.86 0.11
N GLY A 31 10.71 12.47 1.20
CA GLY A 31 9.49 13.30 1.24
C GLY A 31 8.23 12.57 1.66
N ALA A 32 8.21 11.23 1.68
CA ALA A 32 7.17 10.48 2.39
C ALA A 32 7.49 10.44 3.90
N ARG A 33 6.46 10.58 4.72
CA ARG A 33 6.62 10.35 6.16
C ARG A 33 6.81 8.86 6.41
N ARG A 34 7.90 8.50 7.05
CA ARG A 34 8.21 7.10 7.33
C ARG A 34 7.53 6.65 8.62
N CYS A 35 6.81 5.52 8.55
CA CYS A 35 6.17 4.85 9.68
C CYS A 35 6.32 3.33 9.49
N GLU A 36 7.43 2.75 9.95
CA GLU A 36 7.80 1.37 9.61
C GLU A 36 6.82 0.33 10.16
N SER A 37 6.34 -0.52 9.25
CA SER A 37 5.55 -1.70 9.58
C SER A 37 6.46 -2.92 9.81
N PRO A 38 6.22 -3.74 10.84
CA PRO A 38 6.87 -5.02 10.99
C PRO A 38 6.33 -6.09 10.01
N ASN A 39 5.15 -5.85 9.42
CA ASN A 39 4.44 -6.79 8.54
C ASN A 39 5.05 -6.76 7.14
N ARG A 40 6.29 -7.19 7.02
CA ARG A 40 7.07 -7.21 5.79
C ARG A 40 8.09 -8.34 5.82
N ASN A 41 8.55 -8.73 4.65
CA ASN A 41 9.68 -9.64 4.49
C ASN A 41 10.37 -9.42 3.14
N ALA A 42 11.49 -10.11 2.93
CA ALA A 42 12.21 -10.02 1.67
C ALA A 42 11.36 -10.51 0.48
N ARG A 43 11.52 -9.87 -0.67
CA ARG A 43 10.96 -10.37 -1.93
C ARG A 43 11.71 -11.63 -2.38
N PRO A 44 11.04 -12.53 -3.14
CA PRO A 44 11.75 -13.63 -3.79
C PRO A 44 12.87 -13.08 -4.69
N THR A 45 14.00 -13.80 -4.70
CA THR A 45 15.17 -13.40 -5.49
C THR A 45 14.81 -13.26 -6.97
N GLN A 46 15.35 -12.22 -7.63
CA GLN A 46 15.15 -11.93 -9.06
C GLN A 46 13.69 -11.70 -9.49
N THR A 47 12.82 -11.30 -8.57
CA THR A 47 11.44 -10.92 -8.90
C THR A 47 11.38 -9.44 -9.22
N PRO A 48 11.13 -9.05 -10.47
CA PRO A 48 10.96 -7.64 -10.82
C PRO A 48 9.67 -7.08 -10.20
N ILE A 49 9.69 -5.82 -9.78
CA ILE A 49 8.50 -5.09 -9.36
C ILE A 49 7.91 -4.44 -10.60
N ASP A 50 6.79 -4.95 -11.07
CA ASP A 50 6.16 -4.54 -12.32
C ASP A 50 4.64 -4.30 -12.20
N LEU A 51 4.11 -4.29 -10.96
CA LEU A 51 2.71 -4.06 -10.68
C LEU A 51 2.55 -3.01 -9.56
N VAL A 52 1.58 -2.12 -9.70
CA VAL A 52 1.07 -1.29 -8.61
C VAL A 52 -0.36 -1.71 -8.34
N VAL A 53 -0.66 -2.04 -7.08
CA VAL A 53 -2.01 -2.38 -6.64
C VAL A 53 -2.55 -1.20 -5.84
N ILE A 54 -3.62 -0.60 -6.36
CA ILE A 54 -4.32 0.49 -5.69
C ILE A 54 -5.46 -0.10 -4.88
N HIS A 55 -5.43 0.16 -3.60
CA HIS A 55 -6.47 -0.21 -2.65
C HIS A 55 -7.25 1.03 -2.19
N SER A 56 -8.18 0.82 -1.29
CA SER A 56 -8.78 1.90 -0.51
C SER A 56 -8.97 1.42 0.93
N ILE A 57 -8.61 2.26 1.88
CA ILE A 57 -8.74 1.95 3.30
C ILE A 57 -9.43 3.09 4.03
N SER A 58 -10.34 2.72 4.93
CA SER A 58 -10.87 3.62 5.96
C SER A 58 -11.08 2.82 7.24
N LEU A 59 -10.78 3.40 8.39
CA LEU A 59 -10.79 2.64 9.63
C LEU A 59 -11.30 3.50 10.80
N PRO A 60 -12.51 3.21 11.34
CA PRO A 60 -13.50 2.24 10.86
C PRO A 60 -14.02 2.56 9.45
N PRO A 61 -14.81 1.70 8.81
CA PRO A 61 -15.35 1.96 7.47
C PRO A 61 -16.03 3.33 7.36
N GLY A 62 -15.64 4.11 6.34
CA GLY A 62 -16.14 5.46 6.12
C GLY A 62 -15.45 6.55 6.94
N CYS A 63 -14.59 6.21 7.89
CA CYS A 63 -13.82 7.17 8.69
C CYS A 63 -12.42 7.37 8.08
N PHE A 64 -12.17 8.57 7.60
CA PHE A 64 -10.90 8.96 6.99
C PHE A 64 -10.19 9.96 7.91
N GLY A 65 -9.01 9.63 8.34
CA GLY A 65 -8.24 10.45 9.28
C GLY A 65 -7.87 9.66 10.54
N GLY A 66 -7.30 10.35 11.52
CA GLY A 66 -6.77 9.70 12.73
C GLY A 66 -5.56 8.82 12.44
N ASP A 67 -5.24 7.93 13.38
CA ASP A 67 -4.06 7.08 13.36
C ASP A 67 -4.38 5.56 13.33
N ALA A 68 -5.66 5.19 13.15
CA ALA A 68 -6.09 3.80 13.23
C ALA A 68 -5.41 2.91 12.16
N ILE A 69 -5.21 3.43 10.93
CA ILE A 69 -4.51 2.71 9.86
C ILE A 69 -3.03 2.49 10.23
N GLU A 70 -2.38 3.53 10.77
CA GLU A 70 -0.99 3.41 11.21
C GLU A 70 -0.84 2.40 12.34
N ARG A 71 -1.79 2.41 13.29
CA ARG A 71 -1.83 1.42 14.38
C ARG A 71 -2.06 0.01 13.87
N LEU A 72 -2.95 -0.16 12.88
CA LEU A 72 -3.17 -1.47 12.24
C LEU A 72 -1.88 -1.98 11.60
N PHE A 73 -1.25 -1.18 10.74
CA PHE A 73 -0.05 -1.60 10.01
C PHE A 73 1.19 -1.75 10.89
N THR A 74 1.15 -1.24 12.11
CA THR A 74 2.24 -1.39 13.09
C THR A 74 1.88 -2.32 14.26
N ASN A 75 0.77 -3.10 14.13
CA ASN A 75 0.28 -4.06 15.13
C ASN A 75 0.01 -3.43 16.51
N ARG A 76 -0.45 -2.17 16.51
CA ARG A 76 -0.77 -1.40 17.72
C ARG A 76 -2.24 -0.97 17.79
N LEU A 77 -3.09 -1.51 16.89
CA LEU A 77 -4.51 -1.20 16.93
C LEU A 77 -5.15 -1.79 18.20
N ASP A 78 -5.81 -0.93 18.97
CA ASP A 78 -6.64 -1.38 20.08
C ASP A 78 -7.94 -1.97 19.52
N CYS A 79 -7.98 -3.29 19.46
CA CYS A 79 -9.12 -4.02 18.91
C CYS A 79 -10.38 -3.95 19.78
N ASP A 80 -10.28 -3.47 21.01
CA ASP A 80 -11.42 -3.31 21.92
C ASP A 80 -12.02 -1.90 21.85
N ALA A 81 -11.33 -0.95 21.22
CA ALA A 81 -11.78 0.43 21.09
C ALA A 81 -12.98 0.62 20.15
N HIS A 82 -13.27 -0.33 19.26
CA HIS A 82 -14.39 -0.24 18.32
C HIS A 82 -14.85 -1.63 17.87
N PRO A 83 -16.17 -1.92 17.73
CA PRO A 83 -16.67 -3.22 17.30
C PRO A 83 -16.11 -3.71 15.97
N TYR A 84 -15.83 -2.81 15.02
CA TYR A 84 -15.19 -3.16 13.75
C TYR A 84 -13.74 -3.61 13.94
N TYR A 85 -13.00 -3.00 14.87
CA TYR A 85 -11.60 -3.35 15.12
C TYR A 85 -11.45 -4.75 15.72
N ALA A 86 -12.43 -5.21 16.46
CA ALA A 86 -12.45 -6.58 17.00
C ALA A 86 -12.31 -7.64 15.88
N ARG A 87 -12.82 -7.34 14.67
CA ARG A 87 -12.73 -8.23 13.49
C ARG A 87 -11.33 -8.27 12.89
N LEU A 88 -10.48 -7.31 13.24
CA LEU A 88 -9.11 -7.18 12.74
C LEU A 88 -8.09 -7.79 13.68
N ARG A 89 -8.53 -8.35 14.79
CA ARG A 89 -7.66 -8.97 15.80
C ARG A 89 -6.84 -10.11 15.17
N GLY A 90 -5.52 -10.03 15.31
CA GLY A 90 -4.60 -11.01 14.74
C GLY A 90 -4.39 -10.88 13.23
N LEU A 91 -4.86 -9.80 12.62
CA LEU A 91 -4.63 -9.51 11.21
C LEU A 91 -3.32 -8.74 11.06
N ASP A 92 -2.28 -9.40 10.58
CA ASP A 92 -0.99 -8.80 10.28
C ASP A 92 -0.93 -8.41 8.80
N VAL A 93 -1.14 -7.13 8.53
CA VAL A 93 -1.16 -6.56 7.17
C VAL A 93 -0.37 -5.27 7.12
N SER A 94 0.02 -4.88 5.92
CA SER A 94 0.66 -3.60 5.64
C SER A 94 0.41 -3.19 4.20
N SER A 95 0.83 -1.98 3.85
CA SER A 95 0.99 -1.53 2.47
C SER A 95 2.33 -0.79 2.36
N HIS A 96 2.82 -0.56 1.14
CA HIS A 96 4.02 0.27 0.99
C HIS A 96 3.70 1.71 1.31
N PHE A 97 2.58 2.21 0.79
CA PHE A 97 2.17 3.60 0.95
C PHE A 97 0.70 3.73 1.38
N VAL A 98 0.44 4.78 2.12
CA VAL A 98 -0.91 5.33 2.33
C VAL A 98 -0.89 6.78 1.86
N LEU A 99 -1.75 7.09 0.89
CA LEU A 99 -2.01 8.46 0.46
C LEU A 99 -3.26 8.98 1.18
N ARG A 100 -3.05 9.88 2.12
CA ARG A 100 -4.14 10.46 2.91
C ARG A 100 -4.95 11.47 2.10
N ARG A 101 -6.17 11.73 2.52
CA ARG A 101 -7.06 12.69 1.84
C ARG A 101 -6.56 14.14 1.85
N ASP A 102 -5.69 14.49 2.79
CA ASP A 102 -5.02 15.79 2.86
C ASP A 102 -3.77 15.87 1.94
N GLY A 103 -3.48 14.81 1.20
CA GLY A 103 -2.32 14.71 0.33
C GLY A 103 -1.04 14.24 1.02
N ALA A 104 -1.06 14.01 2.32
CA ALA A 104 0.09 13.49 3.02
C ALA A 104 0.38 12.03 2.59
N LEU A 105 1.64 11.76 2.24
CA LEU A 105 2.11 10.43 1.88
C LEU A 105 2.86 9.81 3.04
N VAL A 106 2.41 8.65 3.47
CA VAL A 106 3.06 7.85 4.52
C VAL A 106 3.58 6.57 3.90
N GLN A 107 4.84 6.24 4.17
CA GLN A 107 5.45 5.00 3.73
C GLN A 107 5.69 4.06 4.91
N PHE A 108 5.17 2.84 4.81
CA PHE A 108 5.24 1.82 5.86
C PHE A 108 6.26 0.73 5.58
N VAL A 109 6.49 0.42 4.31
CA VAL A 109 7.43 -0.60 3.88
C VAL A 109 8.29 -0.03 2.77
N GLY A 110 9.59 -0.25 2.83
CA GLY A 110 10.48 0.09 1.73
C GLY A 110 10.16 -0.75 0.49
N CYS A 111 10.25 -0.16 -0.71
CA CYS A 111 9.85 -0.86 -1.93
C CYS A 111 10.71 -2.08 -2.27
N ASP A 112 11.92 -2.17 -1.70
CA ASP A 112 12.78 -3.34 -1.86
C ASP A 112 12.25 -4.56 -1.08
N ASP A 113 11.47 -4.33 -0.03
CA ASP A 113 10.79 -5.37 0.71
C ASP A 113 9.38 -5.65 0.16
N ARG A 114 8.80 -6.75 0.59
CA ARG A 114 7.45 -7.18 0.28
C ARG A 114 6.50 -6.76 1.40
N ALA A 115 5.58 -5.83 1.14
CA ALA A 115 4.47 -5.54 2.03
C ALA A 115 3.36 -6.60 1.91
N TRP A 116 2.53 -6.74 2.94
CA TRP A 116 1.47 -7.75 3.01
C TRP A 116 0.11 -7.08 2.77
N HIS A 117 -0.20 -6.76 1.49
CA HIS A 117 -1.40 -6.00 1.12
C HIS A 117 -2.39 -6.74 0.21
N ALA A 118 -1.94 -7.80 -0.49
CA ALA A 118 -2.74 -8.44 -1.52
C ALA A 118 -3.26 -9.84 -1.14
N GLY A 119 -2.82 -10.39 0.01
CA GLY A 119 -3.25 -11.71 0.49
C GLY A 119 -3.04 -12.80 -0.56
N VAL A 120 -4.01 -13.72 -0.65
CA VAL A 120 -4.06 -14.72 -1.72
C VAL A 120 -4.55 -14.03 -2.98
N SER A 121 -3.70 -13.90 -3.97
CA SER A 121 -3.94 -13.06 -5.13
C SER A 121 -3.25 -13.59 -6.38
N SER A 122 -3.80 -13.25 -7.54
CA SER A 122 -3.18 -13.54 -8.83
C SER A 122 -3.42 -12.41 -9.82
N TRP A 123 -2.47 -12.21 -10.71
CA TRP A 123 -2.55 -11.25 -11.80
C TRP A 123 -1.89 -11.82 -13.06
N ARG A 124 -2.65 -11.89 -14.16
CA ARG A 124 -2.18 -12.41 -15.47
C ARG A 124 -1.48 -13.76 -15.37
N GLY A 125 -2.06 -14.68 -14.56
CA GLY A 125 -1.52 -16.02 -14.35
C GLY A 125 -0.33 -16.11 -13.40
N ARG A 126 0.10 -15.00 -12.78
CA ARG A 126 1.11 -14.98 -11.71
C ARG A 126 0.41 -14.92 -10.37
N GLU A 127 0.75 -15.82 -9.47
CA GLU A 127 0.22 -15.85 -8.10
C GLU A 127 1.06 -14.98 -7.17
N SER A 128 0.54 -14.71 -5.95
CA SER A 128 1.25 -13.98 -4.89
C SER A 128 1.65 -12.57 -5.31
N CYS A 129 0.66 -11.72 -5.63
CA CYS A 129 0.91 -10.35 -6.09
C CYS A 129 1.80 -9.52 -5.16
N ASN A 130 1.84 -9.82 -3.86
CA ASN A 130 2.78 -9.18 -2.93
C ASN A 130 4.23 -9.29 -3.39
N ASP A 131 4.60 -10.36 -4.09
CA ASP A 131 5.99 -10.64 -4.46
C ASP A 131 6.53 -9.62 -5.46
N PHE A 132 5.68 -9.14 -6.38
CA PHE A 132 6.07 -8.32 -7.54
C PHE A 132 5.31 -6.99 -7.64
N SER A 133 4.64 -6.56 -6.57
CA SER A 133 3.86 -5.33 -6.58
C SER A 133 4.26 -4.34 -5.49
N ILE A 134 3.83 -3.10 -5.71
CA ILE A 134 3.77 -2.04 -4.71
C ILE A 134 2.30 -1.82 -4.36
N GLY A 135 1.94 -1.93 -3.09
CA GLY A 135 0.60 -1.61 -2.60
C GLY A 135 0.50 -0.14 -2.19
N VAL A 136 -0.58 0.50 -2.60
CA VAL A 136 -0.93 1.89 -2.24
C VAL A 136 -2.37 1.93 -1.78
N GLU A 137 -2.60 2.45 -0.59
CA GLU A 137 -3.91 2.70 0.01
C GLU A 137 -4.31 4.18 -0.11
#